data_19e8b49866b2405408e9555047f29080
#
_entry.id   19e8b49866b2405408e9555047f29080
#
_cell.length_a   1.000
_cell.length_b   1.000
_cell.length_c   1.000
_cell.angle_alpha   90.00
_cell.angle_beta   90.00
_cell.angle_gamma   90.00
#
_symmetry.space_group_name_H-M   'P 1'
#
loop_
_entity.id
_entity.type
_entity.pdbx_description
1 polymer ?
#
loop_
_entity_poly.entity_id
_entity_poly.type
_entity_poly.pdbx_seq_one_letter_code
_entity_poly.pdbx_strand_id
1 'polypeptide(L)'
;MPENKKMNGLKYFYTRLGKPAQHIMTSPIPTAIVGAYMDTKNSAKRIEGFIRRNHIDLTDYIESKYRCFNDFFTRQVKPGARPIDPAPDVLISPCDGHLSAYKISGDSEFAIKDSYYTVDDLVGGDAIADEYMNGTCLVLRLAVDNYHRYCYIDDGFKSRNYHIKGRYHSVQPIVVHRHPVFKQNTREYCLLQTKNFGTVTQIEVGACMVGKIKNHNEAGVIHRGREKGMFLFGGSTIVLLFKQGVLDIPEELFEATLKGEEATIKYGAAICKKA
;
A
#
# COMPACT_ATOMS: atom_id res chain seq x y z
N MET A 1 26.05 3.89 1.19
CA MET A 1 26.21 4.90 2.26
C MET A 1 25.10 5.97 2.41
N PRO A 2 24.25 6.35 1.43
CA PRO A 2 23.14 7.30 1.67
C PRO A 2 21.96 6.73 2.46
N GLU A 3 21.69 5.43 2.41
CA GLU A 3 20.61 4.78 3.18
C GLU A 3 20.79 4.89 4.69
N ASN A 4 22.01 4.74 5.17
CA ASN A 4 22.34 4.84 6.59
C ASN A 4 22.06 6.24 7.18
N LYS A 5 22.16 7.29 6.36
CA LYS A 5 21.92 8.69 6.81
C LYS A 5 20.43 9.03 6.90
N LYS A 6 19.61 8.50 5.95
CA LYS A 6 18.14 8.62 5.97
C LYS A 6 17.53 7.80 7.11
N MET A 7 18.01 6.58 7.29
CA MET A 7 17.60 5.69 8.37
C MET A 7 17.93 6.28 9.75
N ASN A 8 19.07 6.94 9.91
CA ASN A 8 19.44 7.63 11.12
C ASN A 8 18.52 8.84 11.41
N GLY A 9 18.12 9.62 10.39
CA GLY A 9 17.20 10.74 10.56
C GLY A 9 15.79 10.31 10.99
N LEU A 10 15.24 9.27 10.35
CA LEU A 10 13.93 8.73 10.70
C LEU A 10 13.95 8.07 12.08
N LYS A 11 14.99 7.28 12.39
CA LYS A 11 15.22 6.70 13.72
C LYS A 11 15.31 7.80 14.78
N TYR A 12 16.05 8.89 14.52
CA TYR A 12 16.16 10.04 15.42
C TYR A 12 14.79 10.69 15.65
N PHE A 13 14.00 10.91 14.58
CA PHE A 13 12.66 11.48 14.67
C PHE A 13 11.74 10.63 15.57
N TYR A 14 11.74 9.30 15.42
CA TYR A 14 10.87 8.42 16.19
C TYR A 14 11.40 8.05 17.58
N THR A 15 12.67 8.30 17.88
CA THR A 15 13.26 7.96 19.19
C THR A 15 13.63 9.15 20.05
N ARG A 16 14.01 10.28 19.45
CA ARG A 16 14.57 11.45 20.16
C ARG A 16 13.64 12.66 20.18
N LEU A 17 12.85 12.86 19.14
CA LEU A 17 11.78 13.86 19.17
C LEU A 17 10.67 13.35 20.10
N GLY A 18 10.34 14.11 21.13
CA GLY A 18 9.30 13.73 22.08
C GLY A 18 7.94 13.49 21.41
N LYS A 19 7.06 12.72 22.08
CA LYS A 19 5.70 12.39 21.60
C LYS A 19 4.90 13.61 21.06
N PRO A 20 4.98 14.82 21.64
CA PRO A 20 4.27 15.99 21.09
C PRO A 20 4.73 16.39 19.68
N ALA A 21 6.04 16.39 19.42
CA ALA A 21 6.58 16.73 18.09
C ALA A 21 6.18 15.69 17.04
N GLN A 22 6.23 14.39 17.38
CA GLN A 22 5.74 13.33 16.52
C GLN A 22 4.24 13.50 16.22
N HIS A 23 3.45 13.85 17.26
CA HIS A 23 2.02 14.07 17.12
C HIS A 23 1.69 15.18 16.12
N ILE A 24 2.43 16.29 16.17
CA ILE A 24 2.27 17.41 15.23
C ILE A 24 2.67 16.97 13.81
N MET A 25 3.84 16.37 13.65
CA MET A 25 4.39 16.01 12.34
C MET A 25 3.62 14.90 11.62
N THR A 26 2.97 14.01 12.37
CA THR A 26 2.10 12.96 11.81
C THR A 26 0.64 13.38 11.68
N SER A 27 0.31 14.63 12.01
CA SER A 27 -1.03 15.17 11.86
C SER A 27 -1.37 15.47 10.39
N PRO A 28 -2.66 15.63 10.04
CA PRO A 28 -3.08 15.93 8.67
C PRO A 28 -2.53 17.26 8.11
N ILE A 29 -2.29 18.27 8.97
CA ILE A 29 -1.94 19.63 8.53
C ILE A 29 -0.59 19.67 7.80
N PRO A 30 0.55 19.22 8.36
CA PRO A 30 1.82 19.20 7.64
C PRO A 30 1.74 18.39 6.34
N THR A 31 1.02 17.27 6.36
CA THR A 31 0.82 16.42 5.17
C THR A 31 0.04 17.16 4.09
N ALA A 32 -1.01 17.89 4.43
CA ALA A 32 -1.78 18.69 3.48
C ALA A 32 -0.95 19.83 2.87
N ILE A 33 -0.13 20.52 3.67
CA ILE A 33 0.77 21.59 3.19
C ILE A 33 1.80 21.02 2.20
N VAL A 34 2.45 19.90 2.55
CA VAL A 34 3.41 19.24 1.66
C VAL A 34 2.72 18.76 0.40
N GLY A 35 1.54 18.13 0.50
CA GLY A 35 0.74 17.67 -0.63
C GLY A 35 0.40 18.81 -1.59
N ALA A 36 -0.08 19.95 -1.07
CA ALA A 36 -0.38 21.14 -1.87
C ALA A 36 0.88 21.69 -2.57
N TYR A 37 2.03 21.72 -1.88
CA TYR A 37 3.29 22.10 -2.50
C TYR A 37 3.68 21.16 -3.64
N MET A 38 3.49 19.83 -3.47
CA MET A 38 3.83 18.83 -4.49
C MET A 38 2.97 18.92 -5.77
N ASP A 39 1.84 19.62 -5.71
CA ASP A 39 1.00 19.94 -6.88
C ASP A 39 1.44 21.24 -7.60
N THR A 40 2.36 22.01 -7.04
CA THR A 40 2.85 23.24 -7.66
C THR A 40 3.90 23.01 -8.74
N LYS A 41 3.99 23.92 -9.74
CA LYS A 41 5.05 23.89 -10.77
C LYS A 41 6.47 23.94 -10.16
N ASN A 42 6.65 24.63 -9.03
CA ASN A 42 7.95 24.73 -8.37
C ASN A 42 8.44 23.39 -7.84
N SER A 43 7.55 22.46 -7.49
CA SER A 43 7.91 21.13 -7.00
C SER A 43 8.60 20.28 -8.08
N ALA A 44 8.38 20.56 -9.37
CA ALA A 44 9.03 19.86 -10.48
C ALA A 44 10.56 19.94 -10.42
N LYS A 45 11.12 21.05 -9.90
CA LYS A 45 12.56 21.23 -9.70
C LYS A 45 13.21 20.18 -8.78
N ARG A 46 12.40 19.46 -8.01
CA ARG A 46 12.88 18.41 -7.08
C ARG A 46 12.99 17.04 -7.76
N ILE A 47 12.39 16.84 -8.94
CA ILE A 47 12.24 15.53 -9.60
C ILE A 47 13.60 14.91 -9.89
N GLU A 48 14.50 15.61 -10.61
CA GLU A 48 15.82 15.06 -10.96
C GLU A 48 16.64 14.65 -9.74
N GLY A 49 16.67 15.51 -8.72
CA GLY A 49 17.37 15.20 -7.47
C GLY A 49 16.75 14.03 -6.72
N PHE A 50 15.44 13.82 -6.86
CA PHE A 50 14.73 12.69 -6.27
C PHE A 50 15.04 11.38 -7.02
N ILE A 51 15.02 11.40 -8.35
CA ILE A 51 15.40 10.24 -9.20
C ILE A 51 16.80 9.78 -8.85
N ARG A 52 17.78 10.69 -8.85
CA ARG A 52 19.18 10.35 -8.53
C ARG A 52 19.35 9.76 -7.12
N ARG A 53 18.69 10.35 -6.11
CA ARG A 53 18.83 9.90 -4.71
C ARG A 53 18.17 8.56 -4.41
N ASN A 54 17.15 8.21 -5.17
CA ASN A 54 16.40 6.97 -4.97
C ASN A 54 16.68 5.94 -6.08
N HIS A 55 17.63 6.22 -6.99
CA HIS A 55 18.04 5.33 -8.08
C HIS A 55 16.83 4.86 -8.94
N ILE A 56 15.90 5.78 -9.24
CA ILE A 56 14.67 5.43 -9.95
C ILE A 56 14.99 5.17 -11.41
N ASP A 57 14.73 3.95 -11.87
CA ASP A 57 14.77 3.59 -13.28
C ASP A 57 13.47 4.05 -13.96
N LEU A 58 13.59 4.81 -15.03
CA LEU A 58 12.48 5.32 -15.83
C LEU A 58 12.27 4.54 -17.13
N THR A 59 13.01 3.47 -17.38
CA THR A 59 12.97 2.73 -18.65
C THR A 59 11.57 2.19 -18.97
N ASP A 60 10.84 1.74 -17.96
CA ASP A 60 9.47 1.21 -18.08
C ASP A 60 8.40 2.29 -18.21
N TYR A 61 8.72 3.57 -18.04
CA TYR A 61 7.73 4.64 -17.95
C TYR A 61 7.61 5.44 -19.24
N ILE A 62 6.42 6.02 -19.47
CA ILE A 62 6.17 6.93 -20.58
C ILE A 62 6.97 8.22 -20.35
N GLU A 63 7.78 8.60 -21.35
CA GLU A 63 8.48 9.87 -21.31
C GLU A 63 7.49 11.03 -21.29
N SER A 64 7.62 11.90 -20.28
CA SER A 64 6.72 13.04 -20.11
C SER A 64 7.45 14.22 -19.48
N LYS A 65 7.03 15.43 -19.86
CA LYS A 65 7.39 16.65 -19.14
C LYS A 65 6.45 16.81 -17.95
N TYR A 66 6.91 16.42 -16.79
CA TYR A 66 6.13 16.51 -15.56
C TYR A 66 5.93 17.96 -15.13
N ARG A 67 4.68 18.37 -14.93
CA ARG A 67 4.29 19.74 -14.53
C ARG A 67 4.58 20.02 -13.05
N CYS A 68 4.53 18.99 -12.20
CA CYS A 68 4.74 19.05 -10.78
C CYS A 68 5.28 17.71 -10.27
N PHE A 69 5.62 17.64 -8.98
CA PHE A 69 6.17 16.42 -8.39
C PHE A 69 5.14 15.28 -8.34
N ASN A 70 3.87 15.56 -8.05
CA ASN A 70 2.81 14.55 -8.05
C ASN A 70 2.57 13.96 -9.45
N ASP A 71 2.70 14.77 -10.51
CA ASP A 71 2.62 14.30 -11.89
C ASP A 71 3.71 13.24 -12.19
N PHE A 72 4.95 13.47 -11.72
CA PHE A 72 6.03 12.50 -11.77
C PHE A 72 5.78 11.27 -10.88
N PHE A 73 5.29 11.48 -9.66
CA PHE A 73 5.10 10.40 -8.70
C PHE A 73 4.02 9.41 -9.15
N THR A 74 3.01 9.91 -9.84
CA THR A 74 1.92 9.12 -10.45
C THR A 74 2.15 8.82 -11.93
N ARG A 75 3.42 8.86 -12.39
CA ARG A 75 3.83 8.57 -13.77
C ARG A 75 3.22 7.28 -14.29
N GLN A 76 2.98 7.20 -15.58
CA GLN A 76 2.40 6.02 -16.23
C GLN A 76 3.49 5.13 -16.81
N VAL A 77 3.27 3.81 -16.73
CA VAL A 77 4.11 2.82 -17.39
C VAL A 77 3.79 2.71 -18.87
N LYS A 78 4.77 2.34 -19.67
CA LYS A 78 4.61 2.03 -21.10
C LYS A 78 3.64 0.83 -21.27
N PRO A 79 2.89 0.78 -22.37
CA PRO A 79 2.10 -0.42 -22.69
C PRO A 79 2.97 -1.67 -22.65
N GLY A 80 2.51 -2.72 -21.97
CA GLY A 80 3.22 -3.98 -21.81
C GLY A 80 4.31 -4.02 -20.72
N ALA A 81 4.68 -2.90 -20.09
CA ALA A 81 5.69 -2.87 -19.01
C ALA A 81 5.18 -3.50 -17.70
N ARG A 82 3.88 -3.63 -17.55
CA ARG A 82 3.21 -4.34 -16.44
C ARG A 82 2.17 -5.29 -17.02
N PRO A 83 2.58 -6.46 -17.54
CA PRO A 83 1.65 -7.43 -18.08
C PRO A 83 0.78 -7.99 -16.94
N ILE A 84 -0.51 -8.15 -17.22
CA ILE A 84 -1.46 -8.77 -16.31
C ILE A 84 -1.45 -10.28 -16.58
N ASP A 85 -1.21 -11.08 -15.53
CA ASP A 85 -1.34 -12.53 -15.64
C ASP A 85 -2.79 -12.88 -16.05
N PRO A 86 -2.98 -13.62 -17.16
CA PRO A 86 -4.31 -13.88 -17.72
C PRO A 86 -5.06 -15.02 -17.01
N ALA A 87 -4.40 -15.85 -16.21
CA ALA A 87 -5.01 -17.01 -15.59
C ALA A 87 -6.04 -16.59 -14.52
N PRO A 88 -7.31 -17.00 -14.62
CA PRO A 88 -8.37 -16.53 -13.73
C PRO A 88 -8.26 -17.10 -12.31
N ASP A 89 -7.57 -18.22 -12.14
CA ASP A 89 -7.29 -18.87 -10.85
C ASP A 89 -6.03 -18.33 -10.15
N VAL A 90 -5.31 -17.40 -10.78
CA VAL A 90 -4.11 -16.77 -10.23
C VAL A 90 -4.47 -15.41 -9.61
N LEU A 91 -4.12 -15.20 -8.34
CA LEU A 91 -4.18 -13.89 -7.72
C LEU A 91 -3.05 -13.02 -8.26
N ILE A 92 -3.39 -11.87 -8.83
CA ILE A 92 -2.40 -10.89 -9.28
C ILE A 92 -2.09 -9.84 -8.21
N SER A 93 -0.89 -9.28 -8.27
CA SER A 93 -0.52 -8.13 -7.47
C SER A 93 -1.26 -6.87 -7.94
N PRO A 94 -1.95 -6.15 -7.05
CA PRO A 94 -2.59 -4.89 -7.40
C PRO A 94 -1.59 -3.75 -7.68
N CYS A 95 -0.33 -3.87 -7.27
CA CYS A 95 0.68 -2.80 -7.37
C CYS A 95 2.11 -3.33 -7.45
N ASP A 96 3.06 -2.45 -7.80
CA ASP A 96 4.47 -2.69 -7.53
C ASP A 96 4.72 -2.56 -6.03
N GLY A 97 5.62 -3.37 -5.46
CA GLY A 97 5.99 -3.22 -4.07
C GLY A 97 6.69 -4.41 -3.45
N HIS A 98 6.62 -4.45 -2.14
CA HIS A 98 7.19 -5.48 -1.29
C HIS A 98 6.05 -6.22 -0.58
N LEU A 99 5.92 -7.50 -0.85
CA LEU A 99 4.85 -8.38 -0.39
C LEU A 99 5.26 -9.11 0.89
N SER A 100 4.35 -9.12 1.85
CA SER A 100 4.37 -9.97 3.03
C SER A 100 3.02 -10.66 3.20
N ALA A 101 3.01 -11.90 3.72
CA ALA A 101 1.79 -12.68 3.97
C ALA A 101 1.68 -13.03 5.45
N TYR A 102 0.48 -12.89 6.01
CA TYR A 102 0.17 -13.19 7.40
C TYR A 102 -1.07 -14.08 7.49
N LYS A 103 -1.03 -15.08 8.36
CA LYS A 103 -2.20 -15.89 8.74
C LYS A 103 -3.00 -15.09 9.77
N ILE A 104 -4.29 -14.95 9.55
CA ILE A 104 -5.22 -14.36 10.52
C ILE A 104 -5.63 -15.47 11.47
N SER A 105 -5.59 -15.23 12.78
CA SER A 105 -6.00 -16.22 13.80
C SER A 105 -7.53 -16.37 13.89
N GLY A 106 -7.99 -17.33 14.69
CA GLY A 106 -9.41 -17.59 14.90
C GLY A 106 -10.16 -16.50 15.67
N ASP A 107 -9.45 -15.53 16.26
CA ASP A 107 -9.99 -14.31 16.88
C ASP A 107 -9.76 -13.05 16.03
N SER A 108 -9.54 -13.23 14.73
CA SER A 108 -9.30 -12.18 13.73
C SER A 108 -8.04 -11.35 14.00
N GLU A 109 -7.10 -11.86 14.81
CA GLU A 109 -5.81 -11.21 15.09
C GLU A 109 -4.72 -11.71 14.15
N PHE A 110 -3.74 -10.86 13.88
CA PHE A 110 -2.49 -11.21 13.24
C PHE A 110 -1.39 -10.22 13.63
N ALA A 111 -0.16 -10.73 13.66
CA ALA A 111 0.98 -9.91 14.00
C ALA A 111 1.72 -9.48 12.74
N ILE A 112 1.88 -8.16 12.56
CA ILE A 112 2.81 -7.60 11.58
C ILE A 112 4.04 -7.14 12.38
N LYS A 113 5.09 -7.96 12.33
CA LYS A 113 6.33 -7.74 13.11
C LYS A 113 5.99 -7.69 14.61
N ASP A 114 6.34 -6.63 15.32
CA ASP A 114 6.13 -6.48 16.77
C ASP A 114 4.78 -5.80 17.12
N SER A 115 3.89 -5.61 16.13
CA SER A 115 2.59 -4.95 16.34
C SER A 115 1.44 -5.90 16.02
N TYR A 116 0.50 -6.03 16.97
CA TYR A 116 -0.72 -6.79 16.78
C TYR A 116 -1.80 -5.94 16.12
N TYR A 117 -2.50 -6.54 15.19
CA TYR A 117 -3.63 -5.95 14.47
C TYR A 117 -4.80 -6.90 14.53
N THR A 118 -6.01 -6.35 14.62
CA THR A 118 -7.23 -7.07 14.33
C THR A 118 -7.77 -6.62 12.96
N VAL A 119 -8.62 -7.43 12.35
CA VAL A 119 -9.33 -6.99 11.14
C VAL A 119 -10.20 -5.77 11.45
N ASP A 120 -10.86 -5.74 12.62
CA ASP A 120 -11.62 -4.58 13.12
C ASP A 120 -10.79 -3.30 13.16
N ASP A 121 -9.57 -3.38 13.66
CA ASP A 121 -8.63 -2.24 13.67
C ASP A 121 -8.43 -1.67 12.27
N LEU A 122 -8.37 -2.52 11.24
CA LEU A 122 -8.12 -2.09 9.86
C LEU A 122 -9.35 -1.48 9.19
N VAL A 123 -10.54 -2.00 9.47
CA VAL A 123 -11.81 -1.55 8.86
C VAL A 123 -12.60 -0.58 9.74
N GLY A 124 -12.09 -0.26 10.94
CA GLY A 124 -12.68 0.75 11.83
C GLY A 124 -13.89 0.26 12.61
N GLY A 125 -13.95 -1.01 12.99
CA GLY A 125 -15.02 -1.60 13.77
C GLY A 125 -16.24 -2.02 12.94
N ASP A 126 -16.03 -2.31 11.67
CA ASP A 126 -17.11 -2.86 10.81
C ASP A 126 -17.29 -4.35 11.11
N ALA A 127 -18.53 -4.83 11.14
CA ALA A 127 -18.93 -6.20 11.48
C ALA A 127 -18.44 -7.29 10.50
N ILE A 128 -17.54 -6.94 9.57
CA ILE A 128 -16.98 -7.87 8.58
C ILE A 128 -15.78 -8.67 9.12
N ALA A 129 -15.26 -8.34 10.31
CA ALA A 129 -14.02 -8.92 10.82
C ALA A 129 -14.12 -10.45 10.99
N ASP A 130 -15.25 -10.95 11.48
CA ASP A 130 -15.48 -12.36 11.69
C ASP A 130 -15.42 -13.19 10.40
N GLU A 131 -15.67 -12.56 9.25
CA GLU A 131 -15.61 -13.22 7.95
C GLU A 131 -14.18 -13.59 7.54
N TYR A 132 -13.16 -13.01 8.18
CA TYR A 132 -11.74 -13.22 7.86
C TYR A 132 -11.00 -14.08 8.88
N MET A 133 -11.70 -14.62 9.91
CA MET A 133 -11.11 -15.59 10.85
C MET A 133 -10.47 -16.76 10.11
N ASN A 134 -9.25 -17.14 10.55
CA ASN A 134 -8.41 -18.17 9.89
C ASN A 134 -8.07 -17.89 8.42
N GLY A 135 -8.31 -16.68 7.96
CA GLY A 135 -8.02 -16.26 6.60
C GLY A 135 -6.58 -15.78 6.42
N THR A 136 -6.37 -14.99 5.38
CA THR A 136 -5.05 -14.48 5.00
C THR A 136 -5.06 -12.98 4.82
N CYS A 137 -4.02 -12.32 5.37
CA CYS A 137 -3.72 -10.92 5.16
C CYS A 137 -2.46 -10.79 4.31
N LEU A 138 -2.60 -10.18 3.13
CA LEU A 138 -1.46 -9.79 2.29
C LEU A 138 -1.19 -8.30 2.45
N VAL A 139 0.07 -7.94 2.69
CA VAL A 139 0.52 -6.55 2.83
C VAL A 139 1.50 -6.23 1.73
N LEU A 140 1.17 -5.27 0.88
CA LEU A 140 2.00 -4.79 -0.22
C LEU A 140 2.45 -3.36 0.09
N ARG A 141 3.69 -3.21 0.48
CA ARG A 141 4.31 -1.92 0.82
C ARG A 141 4.98 -1.32 -0.41
N LEU A 142 4.54 -0.14 -0.82
CA LEU A 142 5.15 0.60 -1.93
C LEU A 142 6.28 1.48 -1.40
N ALA A 143 7.47 1.28 -1.90
CA ALA A 143 8.61 2.16 -1.68
C ALA A 143 8.53 3.37 -2.64
N VAL A 144 9.29 4.42 -2.36
CA VAL A 144 9.19 5.70 -3.09
C VAL A 144 9.62 5.64 -4.57
N ASP A 145 10.33 4.61 -4.96
CA ASP A 145 10.78 4.31 -6.33
C ASP A 145 9.78 3.49 -7.11
N ASN A 146 8.86 2.79 -6.44
CA ASN A 146 7.87 1.94 -7.08
C ASN A 146 6.86 2.72 -7.94
N TYR A 147 6.07 1.98 -8.71
CA TYR A 147 4.90 2.47 -9.42
C TYR A 147 3.74 2.67 -8.44
N HIS A 148 3.20 3.89 -8.34
CA HIS A 148 2.22 4.24 -7.31
C HIS A 148 0.77 4.22 -7.77
N ARG A 149 0.47 3.61 -8.93
CA ARG A 149 -0.89 3.28 -9.36
C ARG A 149 -1.17 1.83 -9.00
N TYR A 150 -2.42 1.50 -8.79
CA TYR A 150 -2.86 0.16 -8.42
C TYR A 150 -4.13 -0.25 -9.14
N CYS A 151 -4.34 -1.58 -9.30
CA CYS A 151 -5.46 -2.15 -10.06
C CYS A 151 -6.39 -2.99 -9.21
N TYR A 152 -7.47 -3.40 -9.87
CA TYR A 152 -8.33 -4.46 -9.38
C TYR A 152 -7.69 -5.82 -9.61
N ILE A 153 -7.79 -6.69 -8.59
CA ILE A 153 -7.17 -8.03 -8.60
C ILE A 153 -7.97 -9.05 -9.42
N ASP A 154 -9.25 -8.80 -9.68
CA ASP A 154 -10.15 -9.69 -10.39
C ASP A 154 -11.33 -8.93 -11.03
N ASP A 155 -12.13 -9.63 -11.85
CA ASP A 155 -13.44 -9.16 -12.27
C ASP A 155 -14.45 -9.27 -11.12
N GLY A 156 -15.48 -8.41 -11.12
CA GLY A 156 -16.53 -8.48 -10.12
C GLY A 156 -17.26 -7.17 -9.89
N PHE A 157 -17.63 -6.92 -8.64
CA PHE A 157 -18.30 -5.70 -8.20
C PHE A 157 -17.60 -5.11 -6.98
N LYS A 158 -17.41 -3.80 -6.98
CA LYS A 158 -16.81 -3.04 -5.88
C LYS A 158 -17.89 -2.28 -5.11
N SER A 159 -17.85 -2.34 -3.78
CA SER A 159 -18.63 -1.46 -2.91
C SER A 159 -18.17 0.00 -3.04
N ARG A 160 -18.87 0.91 -2.38
CA ARG A 160 -18.36 2.28 -2.16
C ARG A 160 -17.02 2.27 -1.41
N ASN A 161 -16.29 3.38 -1.45
CA ASN A 161 -15.11 3.59 -0.63
C ASN A 161 -15.53 4.02 0.79
N TYR A 162 -14.92 3.41 1.81
CA TYR A 162 -15.08 3.75 3.21
C TYR A 162 -13.82 4.44 3.71
N HIS A 163 -13.91 5.69 4.10
CA HIS A 163 -12.77 6.49 4.54
C HIS A 163 -12.65 6.47 6.06
N ILE A 164 -11.47 6.09 6.56
CA ILE A 164 -11.13 6.10 7.98
C ILE A 164 -10.05 7.15 8.21
N LYS A 165 -10.41 8.21 8.92
CA LYS A 165 -9.49 9.28 9.29
C LYS A 165 -8.45 8.77 10.29
N GLY A 166 -7.20 9.18 10.10
CA GLY A 166 -6.11 8.76 10.96
C GLY A 166 -4.92 9.71 10.86
N ARG A 167 -3.76 9.19 11.17
CA ARG A 167 -2.47 9.88 11.13
C ARG A 167 -1.70 9.54 9.85
N TYR A 168 -0.48 10.05 9.78
CA TYR A 168 0.42 9.85 8.65
C TYR A 168 1.82 9.43 9.15
N HIS A 169 1.88 8.27 9.85
CA HIS A 169 3.16 7.66 10.18
C HIS A 169 3.83 7.07 8.94
N SER A 170 5.16 7.02 8.94
CA SER A 170 5.89 6.34 7.87
C SER A 170 5.61 4.84 7.89
N VAL A 171 5.46 4.25 6.69
CA VAL A 171 5.31 2.79 6.51
C VAL A 171 6.66 2.08 6.28
N GLN A 172 7.79 2.77 6.51
CA GLN A 172 9.09 2.12 6.45
C GLN A 172 9.24 1.06 7.54
N PRO A 173 9.95 -0.06 7.28
CA PRO A 173 10.08 -1.18 8.21
C PRO A 173 10.48 -0.77 9.63
N ILE A 174 11.42 0.18 9.76
CA ILE A 174 11.90 0.68 11.06
C ILE A 174 10.80 1.35 11.90
N VAL A 175 9.73 1.86 11.29
CA VAL A 175 8.60 2.49 11.98
C VAL A 175 7.51 1.47 12.25
N VAL A 176 7.20 0.61 11.28
CA VAL A 176 6.21 -0.48 11.39
C VAL A 176 6.56 -1.41 12.57
N HIS A 177 7.84 -1.66 12.83
CA HIS A 177 8.29 -2.44 13.99
C HIS A 177 7.94 -1.83 15.36
N ARG A 178 7.68 -0.51 15.43
CA ARG A 178 7.52 0.21 16.70
C ARG A 178 6.16 0.85 16.89
N HIS A 179 5.40 0.97 15.81
CA HIS A 179 4.12 1.64 15.81
C HIS A 179 3.11 0.84 14.98
N PRO A 180 1.88 0.65 15.45
CA PRO A 180 0.82 -0.04 14.70
C PRO A 180 0.26 0.88 13.60
N VAL A 181 1.09 1.19 12.59
CA VAL A 181 0.84 2.25 11.61
C VAL A 181 -0.37 1.96 10.72
N PHE A 182 -0.66 0.69 10.41
CA PHE A 182 -1.76 0.34 9.51
C PHE A 182 -3.13 0.62 10.13
N LYS A 183 -3.27 0.52 11.47
CA LYS A 183 -4.50 0.90 12.17
C LYS A 183 -4.56 2.36 12.59
N GLN A 184 -3.42 3.05 12.65
CA GLN A 184 -3.36 4.46 13.05
C GLN A 184 -3.42 5.42 11.85
N ASN A 185 -2.95 5.01 10.68
CA ASN A 185 -2.90 5.88 9.51
C ASN A 185 -4.26 6.04 8.84
N THR A 186 -4.44 7.20 8.19
CA THR A 186 -5.55 7.46 7.28
C THR A 186 -5.58 6.39 6.20
N ARG A 187 -6.74 5.80 5.96
CA ARG A 187 -6.92 4.72 5.00
C ARG A 187 -8.30 4.74 4.37
N GLU A 188 -8.42 4.13 3.24
CA GLU A 188 -9.69 3.84 2.58
C GLU A 188 -9.79 2.34 2.37
N TYR A 189 -10.98 1.75 2.54
CA TYR A 189 -11.22 0.37 2.17
C TYR A 189 -12.49 0.23 1.33
N CYS A 190 -12.57 -0.85 0.60
CA CYS A 190 -13.75 -1.30 -0.12
C CYS A 190 -13.82 -2.82 -0.12
N LEU A 191 -15.04 -3.33 -0.31
CA LEU A 191 -15.30 -4.75 -0.51
C LEU A 191 -15.33 -5.03 -2.02
N LEU A 192 -14.54 -5.99 -2.44
CA LEU A 192 -14.51 -6.50 -3.81
C LEU A 192 -15.24 -7.87 -3.80
N GLN A 193 -16.43 -7.92 -4.37
CA GLN A 193 -17.11 -9.18 -4.66
C GLN A 193 -16.52 -9.73 -5.94
N THR A 194 -15.46 -10.50 -5.80
CA THR A 194 -14.67 -11.01 -6.93
C THR A 194 -15.28 -12.28 -7.52
N LYS A 195 -15.03 -12.51 -8.80
CA LYS A 195 -15.51 -13.70 -9.50
C LYS A 195 -14.83 -14.98 -9.02
N ASN A 196 -13.53 -14.89 -8.71
CA ASN A 196 -12.72 -16.09 -8.43
C ASN A 196 -12.34 -16.25 -6.96
N PHE A 197 -12.20 -15.16 -6.19
CA PHE A 197 -11.67 -15.18 -4.83
C PHE A 197 -12.69 -14.83 -3.74
N GLY A 198 -13.99 -14.83 -4.07
CA GLY A 198 -15.05 -14.42 -3.13
C GLY A 198 -14.98 -12.95 -2.75
N THR A 199 -15.43 -12.62 -1.54
CA THR A 199 -15.36 -11.25 -1.03
C THR A 199 -13.96 -10.96 -0.48
N VAL A 200 -13.29 -9.98 -1.06
CA VAL A 200 -11.96 -9.52 -0.65
C VAL A 200 -12.06 -8.10 -0.14
N THR A 201 -11.50 -7.80 1.03
CA THR A 201 -11.34 -6.41 1.48
C THR A 201 -10.01 -5.87 0.99
N GLN A 202 -10.08 -4.81 0.20
CA GLN A 202 -8.89 -4.06 -0.24
C GLN A 202 -8.80 -2.74 0.52
N ILE A 203 -7.67 -2.50 1.18
CA ILE A 203 -7.42 -1.34 2.02
C ILE A 203 -6.20 -0.59 1.49
N GLU A 204 -6.38 0.67 1.12
CA GLU A 204 -5.29 1.59 0.80
C GLU A 204 -4.92 2.38 2.06
N VAL A 205 -3.68 2.24 2.52
CA VAL A 205 -3.16 2.93 3.71
C VAL A 205 -2.22 4.05 3.29
N GLY A 206 -2.55 5.28 3.67
CA GLY A 206 -1.68 6.44 3.51
C GLY A 206 -0.54 6.44 4.52
N ALA A 207 0.53 7.20 4.22
CA ALA A 207 1.69 7.30 5.10
C ALA A 207 2.24 8.73 5.15
N CYS A 208 3.35 8.92 5.87
CA CYS A 208 4.01 10.20 6.04
C CYS A 208 4.26 10.89 4.70
N MET A 209 3.78 12.12 4.57
CA MET A 209 3.80 12.93 3.34
C MET A 209 2.91 12.43 2.20
N VAL A 210 2.16 11.31 2.37
CA VAL A 210 1.13 10.85 1.43
C VAL A 210 -0.20 11.46 1.83
N GLY A 211 -0.47 12.61 1.26
CA GLY A 211 -1.69 13.33 1.60
C GLY A 211 -2.96 12.76 0.97
N LYS A 212 -2.86 11.84 0.00
CA LYS A 212 -4.07 11.55 -0.77
C LYS A 212 -4.04 10.17 -1.42
N ILE A 213 -4.96 9.32 -1.00
CA ILE A 213 -5.44 8.15 -1.72
C ILE A 213 -6.42 8.68 -2.77
N LYS A 214 -6.27 8.32 -4.03
CA LYS A 214 -7.16 8.71 -5.10
C LYS A 214 -7.73 7.48 -5.79
N ASN A 215 -8.89 7.03 -5.33
CA ASN A 215 -9.68 6.01 -6.01
C ASN A 215 -10.48 6.65 -7.16
N HIS A 216 -10.57 5.98 -8.32
CA HIS A 216 -11.22 6.54 -9.52
C HIS A 216 -12.74 6.41 -9.48
N ASN A 217 -13.23 5.33 -8.88
CA ASN A 217 -14.66 5.02 -8.88
C ASN A 217 -15.17 4.78 -7.45
N GLU A 218 -16.42 5.07 -7.23
CA GLU A 218 -17.16 4.66 -6.02
C GLU A 218 -17.56 3.19 -6.17
N ALA A 219 -18.85 2.85 -6.11
CA ALA A 219 -19.32 1.49 -6.35
C ALA A 219 -19.46 1.18 -7.84
N GLY A 220 -19.37 -0.09 -8.24
CA GLY A 220 -19.64 -0.51 -9.60
C GLY A 220 -18.90 -1.77 -10.03
N VAL A 221 -19.11 -2.13 -11.31
CA VAL A 221 -18.45 -3.27 -11.96
C VAL A 221 -16.95 -2.98 -12.11
N ILE A 222 -16.15 -3.97 -11.80
CA ILE A 222 -14.69 -3.90 -11.88
C ILE A 222 -14.15 -4.98 -12.82
N HIS A 223 -12.98 -4.69 -13.41
CA HIS A 223 -12.29 -5.61 -14.31
C HIS A 223 -10.86 -5.83 -13.84
N ARG A 224 -10.43 -7.09 -13.88
CA ARG A 224 -9.07 -7.52 -13.54
C ARG A 224 -8.02 -6.68 -14.28
N GLY A 225 -7.03 -6.19 -13.56
CA GLY A 225 -5.95 -5.38 -14.11
C GLY A 225 -6.32 -3.93 -14.46
N ARG A 226 -7.62 -3.55 -14.45
CA ARG A 226 -8.02 -2.16 -14.65
C ARG A 226 -7.57 -1.31 -13.45
N GLU A 227 -7.03 -0.13 -13.73
CA GLU A 227 -6.59 0.80 -12.70
C GLU A 227 -7.74 1.19 -11.75
N LYS A 228 -7.55 0.93 -10.46
CA LYS A 228 -8.48 1.31 -9.38
C LYS A 228 -8.20 2.72 -8.87
N GLY A 229 -6.91 3.09 -8.80
CA GLY A 229 -6.50 4.37 -8.25
C GLY A 229 -4.99 4.56 -8.19
N MET A 230 -4.60 5.58 -7.43
CA MET A 230 -3.20 5.93 -7.24
C MET A 230 -2.96 6.58 -5.88
N PHE A 231 -1.72 6.46 -5.40
CA PHE A 231 -1.23 7.24 -4.26
C PHE A 231 -0.50 8.48 -4.78
N LEU A 232 -0.81 9.65 -4.24
CA LEU A 232 -0.01 10.85 -4.43
C LEU A 232 1.21 10.81 -3.50
N PHE A 233 2.16 11.71 -3.69
CA PHE A 233 3.51 11.67 -3.10
C PHE A 233 3.57 11.19 -1.65
N GLY A 234 4.42 10.16 -1.42
CA GLY A 234 4.85 9.59 -0.15
C GLY A 234 4.88 8.06 -0.13
N GLY A 235 5.10 7.43 1.02
CA GLY A 235 5.00 5.97 1.21
C GLY A 235 3.54 5.52 1.26
N SER A 236 3.25 4.30 0.88
CA SER A 236 1.89 3.75 0.85
C SER A 236 1.89 2.24 1.01
N THR A 237 0.75 1.69 1.37
CA THR A 237 0.58 0.25 1.51
C THR A 237 -0.82 -0.14 1.03
N ILE A 238 -0.91 -1.28 0.36
CA ILE A 238 -2.18 -1.96 0.09
C ILE A 238 -2.25 -3.19 0.99
N VAL A 239 -3.37 -3.36 1.67
CA VAL A 239 -3.67 -4.58 2.43
C VAL A 239 -4.84 -5.27 1.76
N LEU A 240 -4.72 -6.59 1.57
CA LEU A 240 -5.78 -7.45 1.04
C LEU A 240 -6.13 -8.49 2.10
N LEU A 241 -7.41 -8.61 2.43
CA LEU A 241 -7.91 -9.62 3.35
C LEU A 241 -8.72 -10.65 2.57
N PHE A 242 -8.39 -11.93 2.78
CA PHE A 242 -9.05 -13.07 2.18
C PHE A 242 -9.63 -13.99 3.25
N LYS A 243 -10.79 -14.57 2.99
CA LYS A 243 -11.40 -15.59 3.86
C LYS A 243 -10.56 -16.86 3.87
N GLN A 244 -10.79 -17.71 4.87
CA GLN A 244 -10.14 -19.02 4.99
C GLN A 244 -10.34 -19.88 3.72
N GLY A 245 -9.28 -20.57 3.29
CA GLY A 245 -9.33 -21.55 2.20
C GLY A 245 -9.50 -20.94 0.80
N VAL A 246 -9.32 -19.63 0.63
CA VAL A 246 -9.43 -18.97 -0.68
C VAL A 246 -8.13 -19.02 -1.47
N LEU A 247 -6.99 -18.93 -0.80
CA LEU A 247 -5.67 -18.83 -1.43
C LEU A 247 -4.78 -20.01 -1.07
N ASP A 248 -4.08 -20.54 -2.06
CA ASP A 248 -2.97 -21.48 -1.93
C ASP A 248 -1.65 -20.70 -1.93
N ILE A 249 -1.25 -20.23 -0.75
CA ILE A 249 -0.03 -19.41 -0.58
C ILE A 249 1.12 -20.35 -0.24
N PRO A 250 2.26 -20.28 -0.96
CA PRO A 250 3.47 -21.01 -0.63
C PRO A 250 3.91 -20.73 0.83
N GLU A 251 4.18 -21.78 1.62
CA GLU A 251 4.57 -21.64 3.03
C GLU A 251 5.86 -20.81 3.16
N GLU A 252 6.75 -20.87 2.16
CA GLU A 252 8.00 -20.10 2.09
C GLU A 252 7.75 -18.59 2.17
N LEU A 253 6.58 -18.10 1.67
CA LEU A 253 6.23 -16.68 1.76
C LEU A 253 5.87 -16.28 3.20
N PHE A 254 5.18 -17.15 3.94
CA PHE A 254 4.91 -16.93 5.36
C PHE A 254 6.20 -16.99 6.18
N GLU A 255 7.08 -17.97 5.91
CA GLU A 255 8.38 -18.10 6.59
C GLU A 255 9.29 -16.90 6.34
N ALA A 256 9.38 -16.43 5.10
CA ALA A 256 10.13 -15.22 4.75
C ALA A 256 9.59 -14.00 5.52
N THR A 257 8.26 -13.86 5.55
CA THR A 257 7.59 -12.78 6.30
C THR A 257 7.94 -12.83 7.79
N LEU A 258 7.92 -14.01 8.42
CA LEU A 258 8.29 -14.19 9.83
C LEU A 258 9.75 -13.80 10.10
N LYS A 259 10.65 -14.04 9.15
CA LYS A 259 12.05 -13.60 9.20
C LYS A 259 12.22 -12.09 8.96
N GLY A 260 11.13 -11.37 8.64
CA GLY A 260 11.16 -9.95 8.32
C GLY A 260 11.57 -9.64 6.88
N GLU A 261 11.62 -10.65 6.02
CA GLU A 261 11.89 -10.52 4.60
C GLU A 261 10.61 -10.19 3.84
N GLU A 262 10.73 -9.43 2.76
CA GLU A 262 9.63 -9.04 1.88
C GLU A 262 9.95 -9.48 0.44
N ALA A 263 9.00 -10.10 -0.25
CA ALA A 263 9.18 -10.47 -1.65
C ALA A 263 8.91 -9.28 -2.57
N THR A 264 9.82 -8.97 -3.48
CA THR A 264 9.58 -7.92 -4.49
C THR A 264 8.61 -8.42 -5.54
N ILE A 265 7.56 -7.64 -5.80
CA ILE A 265 6.54 -7.97 -6.79
C ILE A 265 6.17 -6.76 -7.64
N LYS A 266 5.70 -7.00 -8.87
CA LYS A 266 5.24 -5.96 -9.78
C LYS A 266 3.72 -6.04 -9.98
N TYR A 267 3.11 -4.90 -10.24
CA TYR A 267 1.72 -4.76 -10.67
C TYR A 267 1.36 -5.78 -11.75
N GLY A 268 0.29 -6.51 -11.59
CA GLY A 268 -0.21 -7.52 -12.53
C GLY A 268 0.49 -8.89 -12.46
N ALA A 269 1.62 -9.01 -11.76
CA ALA A 269 2.33 -10.28 -11.62
C ALA A 269 1.59 -11.26 -10.69
N ALA A 270 1.76 -12.56 -10.92
CA ALA A 270 1.21 -13.63 -10.11
C ALA A 270 1.75 -13.60 -8.67
N ILE A 271 0.86 -13.74 -7.68
CA ILE A 271 1.20 -13.93 -6.26
C ILE A 271 1.09 -15.41 -5.90
N CYS A 272 -0.10 -15.98 -6.07
CA CYS A 272 -0.41 -17.36 -5.72
C CYS A 272 -1.62 -17.83 -6.53
N LYS A 273 -1.99 -19.09 -6.38
CA LYS A 273 -3.23 -19.64 -6.95
C LYS A 273 -4.39 -19.57 -5.96
N LYS A 274 -5.57 -19.67 -6.48
CA LYS A 274 -6.76 -20.02 -5.73
C LYS A 274 -6.59 -21.44 -5.18
N ALA A 275 -7.01 -21.67 -3.91
CA ALA A 275 -7.01 -22.99 -3.28
C ALA A 275 -8.10 -23.90 -3.85
#